data_93e9f586619f27bc47bbfbc595db0bc3
#
_entry.id   93e9f586619f27bc47bbfbc595db0bc3
#
_cell.length_a   1.000
_cell.length_b   1.000
_cell.length_c   1.000
_cell.angle_alpha   90.00
_cell.angle_beta   90.00
_cell.angle_gamma   90.00
#
_symmetry.space_group_name_H-M   'P 1'
#
loop_
_entity.id
_entity.type
_entity.pdbx_description
1 polymer ?
#
loop_
_entity_poly.entity_id
_entity_poly.type
_entity_poly.pdbx_seq_one_letter_code
_entity_poly.pdbx_strand_id
1 'polypeptide(L)'
;MSQYKLVRFNLNGKDVEKMVDVRASLTDMLRNDYHMTSVKKGCEVGECSACNVIIDGEAFNSCIYLAVWADGKHIRTLESLMGPDGELSDIQQAFIEETAVQCGFCTPGFIMTAVEILETNRLYTDDELRKLLSGHLCRCTGYENILRAVKKTMYRRLGLPLPE
;
A
#
# COMPACT_ATOMS: atom_id res chain seq x y z
N MET A 1 24.75 -24.50 -3.27
CA MET A 1 23.69 -23.72 -3.94
C MET A 1 23.97 -22.25 -3.66
N SER A 2 23.79 -21.38 -4.65
CA SER A 2 24.01 -19.93 -4.43
C SER A 2 22.98 -19.39 -3.44
N GLN A 3 23.43 -18.65 -2.44
CA GLN A 3 22.58 -17.95 -1.47
C GLN A 3 21.92 -16.70 -2.06
N TYR A 4 22.35 -16.27 -3.25
CA TYR A 4 21.89 -15.09 -3.94
C TYR A 4 21.30 -15.43 -5.31
N LYS A 5 20.23 -14.70 -5.70
CA LYS A 5 19.58 -14.80 -7.01
C LYS A 5 19.41 -13.41 -7.60
N LEU A 6 19.65 -13.27 -8.90
CA LEU A 6 19.29 -12.06 -9.65
C LEU A 6 17.76 -12.08 -9.86
N VAL A 7 17.09 -11.00 -9.50
CA VAL A 7 15.67 -10.76 -9.77
C VAL A 7 15.52 -9.51 -10.63
N ARG A 8 14.58 -9.55 -11.58
CA ARG A 8 14.20 -8.43 -12.45
C ARG A 8 12.72 -8.17 -12.29
N PHE A 9 12.36 -6.92 -12.01
CA PHE A 9 10.96 -6.57 -11.77
C PHE A 9 10.71 -5.09 -12.09
N ASN A 10 9.44 -4.72 -12.20
CA ASN A 10 9.05 -3.32 -12.35
C ASN A 10 8.75 -2.74 -10.96
N LEU A 11 9.43 -1.67 -10.58
CA LEU A 11 9.18 -0.94 -9.35
C LEU A 11 8.70 0.47 -9.66
N ASN A 12 7.45 0.77 -9.33
CA ASN A 12 6.86 2.09 -9.54
C ASN A 12 7.01 2.59 -10.99
N GLY A 13 6.78 1.69 -11.96
CA GLY A 13 6.88 1.99 -13.39
C GLY A 13 8.29 1.95 -13.98
N LYS A 14 9.33 1.62 -13.20
CA LYS A 14 10.72 1.50 -13.65
C LYS A 14 11.19 0.06 -13.59
N ASP A 15 11.78 -0.44 -14.66
CA ASP A 15 12.40 -1.76 -14.67
C ASP A 15 13.73 -1.71 -13.92
N VAL A 16 13.89 -2.61 -12.98
CA VAL A 16 15.05 -2.70 -12.10
C VAL A 16 15.53 -4.13 -11.96
N GLU A 17 16.80 -4.31 -11.60
CA GLU A 17 17.36 -5.61 -11.27
C GLU A 17 18.20 -5.55 -9.99
N LYS A 18 18.24 -6.65 -9.26
CA LYS A 18 18.98 -6.75 -8.00
C LYS A 18 19.40 -8.19 -7.72
N MET A 19 20.64 -8.35 -7.24
CA MET A 19 21.06 -9.59 -6.56
C MET A 19 20.49 -9.58 -5.14
N VAL A 20 19.65 -10.54 -4.81
CA VAL A 20 19.00 -10.65 -3.50
C VAL A 20 19.40 -11.94 -2.79
N ASP A 21 19.54 -11.89 -1.47
CA ASP A 21 19.59 -13.11 -0.64
C ASP A 21 18.24 -13.83 -0.74
N VAL A 22 18.24 -15.12 -1.02
CA VAL A 22 17.01 -15.89 -1.20
C VAL A 22 16.11 -15.94 0.03
N ARG A 23 16.62 -15.53 1.20
CA ARG A 23 15.89 -15.45 2.47
C ARG A 23 15.37 -14.06 2.79
N ALA A 24 15.81 -13.03 2.04
CA ALA A 24 15.41 -11.65 2.29
C ALA A 24 13.91 -11.45 2.08
N SER A 25 13.29 -10.65 2.93
CA SER A 25 11.92 -10.18 2.70
C SER A 25 11.88 -9.10 1.61
N LEU A 26 10.74 -9.00 0.92
CA LEU A 26 10.50 -7.91 -0.01
C LEU A 26 10.56 -6.55 0.70
N THR A 27 10.07 -6.46 1.94
CA THR A 27 10.18 -5.24 2.77
C THR A 27 11.63 -4.79 2.92
N ASP A 28 12.54 -5.72 3.25
CA ASP A 28 13.96 -5.38 3.42
C ASP A 28 14.57 -4.86 2.13
N MET A 29 14.33 -5.54 1.00
CA MET A 29 14.80 -5.11 -0.30
C MET A 29 14.27 -3.73 -0.67
N LEU A 30 12.96 -3.49 -0.56
CA LEU A 30 12.35 -2.20 -0.91
C LEU A 30 12.89 -1.05 -0.05
N ARG A 31 13.06 -1.27 1.26
CA ARG A 31 13.54 -0.24 2.17
C ARG A 31 15.03 0.02 2.07
N ASN A 32 15.85 -1.04 2.05
CA ASN A 32 17.30 -0.92 2.18
C ASN A 32 17.98 -0.67 0.84
N ASP A 33 17.50 -1.28 -0.24
CA ASP A 33 18.12 -1.18 -1.56
C ASP A 33 17.49 -0.08 -2.44
N TYR A 34 16.18 0.15 -2.30
CA TYR A 34 15.45 1.13 -3.12
C TYR A 34 14.94 2.33 -2.33
N HIS A 35 15.21 2.41 -1.02
CA HIS A 35 14.83 3.52 -0.14
C HIS A 35 13.32 3.84 -0.13
N MET A 36 12.47 2.83 -0.36
CA MET A 36 11.01 2.95 -0.28
C MET A 36 10.60 3.01 1.20
N THR A 37 10.73 4.17 1.82
CA THR A 37 10.52 4.36 3.26
C THR A 37 9.06 4.35 3.68
N SER A 38 8.13 4.47 2.73
CA SER A 38 6.70 4.30 2.98
C SER A 38 6.35 2.87 3.41
N VAL A 39 7.11 1.87 2.94
CA VAL A 39 6.96 0.47 3.36
C VAL A 39 7.43 0.33 4.80
N LYS A 40 6.52 0.23 5.77
CA LYS A 40 6.87 0.25 7.21
C LYS A 40 7.08 -1.16 7.77
N LYS A 41 8.05 -1.29 8.67
CA LYS A 41 8.30 -2.52 9.43
C LYS A 41 7.61 -2.41 10.79
N GLY A 42 6.38 -2.93 10.90
CA GLY A 42 5.62 -2.95 12.15
C GLY A 42 5.73 -4.28 12.88
N CYS A 43 5.06 -5.32 12.42
CA CYS A 43 5.04 -6.63 13.06
C CYS A 43 6.02 -7.64 12.47
N GLU A 44 6.35 -7.54 11.18
CA GLU A 44 7.18 -8.47 10.40
C GLU A 44 6.68 -9.93 10.36
N VAL A 45 5.39 -10.13 10.66
CA VAL A 45 4.72 -11.44 10.67
C VAL A 45 3.39 -11.45 9.90
N GLY A 46 3.13 -10.42 9.09
CA GLY A 46 1.94 -10.36 8.22
C GLY A 46 0.65 -9.87 8.88
N GLU A 47 0.66 -9.39 10.14
CA GLU A 47 -0.55 -9.07 10.90
C GLU A 47 -0.99 -7.60 10.79
N CYS A 48 -0.07 -6.65 10.67
CA CYS A 48 -0.40 -5.24 10.84
C CYS A 48 -0.64 -4.47 9.54
N SER A 49 -0.28 -5.04 8.41
CA SER A 49 -0.36 -4.48 7.05
C SER A 49 0.31 -3.10 6.84
N ALA A 50 1.15 -2.63 7.78
CA ALA A 50 1.91 -1.39 7.61
C ALA A 50 2.94 -1.46 6.47
N CYS A 51 3.29 -2.67 6.03
CA CYS A 51 4.22 -2.95 4.95
C CYS A 51 3.52 -3.27 3.60
N ASN A 52 2.20 -3.03 3.48
CA ASN A 52 1.48 -3.35 2.26
C ASN A 52 2.03 -2.61 1.04
N VAL A 53 2.16 -3.36 -0.04
CA VAL A 53 2.50 -2.91 -1.39
C VAL A 53 1.55 -3.58 -2.36
N ILE A 54 1.39 -3.03 -3.56
CA ILE A 54 0.63 -3.70 -4.63
C ILE A 54 1.60 -4.49 -5.50
N ILE A 55 1.29 -5.77 -5.72
CA ILE A 55 2.04 -6.67 -6.60
C ILE A 55 1.05 -7.21 -7.64
N ASP A 56 1.31 -6.90 -8.91
CA ASP A 56 0.45 -7.30 -10.05
C ASP A 56 -1.05 -6.93 -9.85
N GLY A 57 -1.33 -5.82 -9.16
CA GLY A 57 -2.68 -5.30 -8.94
C GLY A 57 -3.30 -5.66 -7.59
N GLU A 58 -2.69 -6.53 -6.79
CA GLU A 58 -3.20 -6.98 -5.49
C GLU A 58 -2.33 -6.51 -4.34
N ALA A 59 -2.92 -6.19 -3.19
CA ALA A 59 -2.21 -5.75 -1.99
C ALA A 59 -1.65 -6.93 -1.19
N PHE A 60 -0.35 -6.88 -0.90
CA PHE A 60 0.37 -7.92 -0.16
C PHE A 60 1.19 -7.34 1.00
N ASN A 61 1.25 -8.09 2.09
CA ASN A 61 2.17 -7.85 3.19
C ASN A 61 3.61 -8.19 2.77
N SER A 62 4.40 -7.20 2.38
CA SER A 62 5.75 -7.41 1.86
C SER A 62 6.74 -8.00 2.88
N CYS A 63 6.44 -7.94 4.18
CA CYS A 63 7.31 -8.52 5.22
C CYS A 63 7.35 -10.06 5.22
N ILE A 64 6.29 -10.70 4.74
CA ILE A 64 6.20 -12.17 4.60
C ILE A 64 6.33 -12.62 3.13
N TYR A 65 6.55 -11.70 2.20
CA TYR A 65 6.81 -11.97 0.81
C TYR A 65 8.33 -12.00 0.57
N LEU A 66 8.86 -13.09 -0.01
CA LEU A 66 10.29 -13.19 -0.27
C LEU A 66 10.72 -12.29 -1.44
N ALA A 67 11.85 -11.62 -1.29
CA ALA A 67 12.41 -10.75 -2.34
C ALA A 67 12.63 -11.51 -3.67
N VAL A 68 12.97 -12.79 -3.63
CA VAL A 68 13.15 -13.63 -4.84
C VAL A 68 11.87 -13.85 -5.63
N TRP A 69 10.69 -13.70 -5.02
CA TRP A 69 9.39 -13.82 -5.70
C TRP A 69 9.01 -12.56 -6.47
N ALA A 70 9.77 -11.48 -6.31
CA ALA A 70 9.59 -10.25 -7.10
C ALA A 70 9.96 -10.43 -8.57
N ASP A 71 10.68 -11.50 -8.93
CA ASP A 71 11.14 -11.75 -10.30
C ASP A 71 9.95 -11.78 -11.29
N GLY A 72 9.99 -10.90 -12.31
CA GLY A 72 8.93 -10.72 -13.29
C GLY A 72 7.68 -9.99 -12.81
N LYS A 73 7.67 -9.40 -11.60
CA LYS A 73 6.50 -8.76 -11.00
C LYS A 73 6.46 -7.25 -11.25
N HIS A 74 5.24 -6.69 -11.18
CA HIS A 74 5.00 -5.25 -11.12
C HIS A 74 4.66 -4.85 -9.69
N ILE A 75 5.55 -4.07 -9.07
CA ILE A 75 5.43 -3.67 -7.66
C ILE A 75 5.20 -2.17 -7.59
N ARG A 76 4.14 -1.77 -6.87
CA ARG A 76 3.82 -0.37 -6.58
C ARG A 76 3.87 -0.12 -5.08
N THR A 77 4.52 0.96 -4.69
CA THR A 77 4.55 1.48 -3.32
C THR A 77 3.88 2.85 -3.27
N LEU A 78 3.70 3.41 -2.08
CA LEU A 78 3.06 4.72 -1.90
C LEU A 78 3.75 5.82 -2.73
N GLU A 79 5.05 5.72 -2.92
CA GLU A 79 5.84 6.67 -3.70
C GLU A 79 5.38 6.80 -5.16
N SER A 80 4.70 5.77 -5.71
CA SER A 80 4.17 5.80 -7.07
C SER A 80 2.87 6.60 -7.22
N LEU A 81 2.25 7.01 -6.11
CA LEU A 81 0.95 7.69 -6.14
C LEU A 81 1.05 9.21 -6.28
N MET A 82 2.23 9.76 -6.05
CA MET A 82 2.47 11.20 -6.20
C MET A 82 2.63 11.57 -7.67
N GLY A 83 2.08 12.72 -8.05
CA GLY A 83 2.33 13.32 -9.35
C GLY A 83 3.78 13.76 -9.53
N PRO A 84 4.18 14.12 -10.77
CA PRO A 84 5.56 14.46 -11.11
C PRO A 84 6.10 15.67 -10.36
N ASP A 85 5.23 16.61 -9.98
CA ASP A 85 5.59 17.81 -9.21
C ASP A 85 5.32 17.65 -7.70
N GLY A 86 5.06 16.41 -7.25
CA GLY A 86 4.81 16.08 -5.84
C GLY A 86 3.36 16.24 -5.41
N GLU A 87 2.42 16.36 -6.35
CA GLU A 87 1.00 16.45 -6.04
C GLU A 87 0.51 15.16 -5.40
N LEU A 88 -0.31 15.34 -4.38
CA LEU A 88 -0.94 14.21 -3.72
C LEU A 88 -2.03 13.60 -4.60
N SER A 89 -2.11 12.28 -4.61
CA SER A 89 -3.25 11.58 -5.21
C SER A 89 -4.55 11.89 -4.46
N ASP A 90 -5.68 11.63 -5.09
CA ASP A 90 -7.01 11.86 -4.52
C ASP A 90 -7.24 11.14 -3.18
N ILE A 91 -6.75 9.92 -3.03
CA ILE A 91 -6.84 9.18 -1.76
C ILE A 91 -5.94 9.80 -0.68
N GLN A 92 -4.72 10.23 -1.01
CA GLN A 92 -3.84 10.91 -0.07
C GLN A 92 -4.46 12.23 0.40
N GLN A 93 -5.04 13.00 -0.53
CA GLN A 93 -5.75 14.24 -0.21
C GLN A 93 -6.96 13.97 0.70
N ALA A 94 -7.74 12.93 0.42
CA ALA A 94 -8.88 12.56 1.25
C ALA A 94 -8.46 12.15 2.69
N PHE A 95 -7.31 11.48 2.86
CA PHE A 95 -6.77 11.17 4.18
C PHE A 95 -6.46 12.42 5.00
N ILE A 96 -5.99 13.49 4.36
CA ILE A 96 -5.75 14.79 5.01
C ILE A 96 -7.09 15.45 5.36
N GLU A 97 -8.01 15.54 4.40
CA GLU A 97 -9.31 16.19 4.56
C GLU A 97 -10.15 15.56 5.67
N GLU A 98 -10.12 14.23 5.80
CA GLU A 98 -10.88 13.49 6.83
C GLU A 98 -10.10 13.34 8.14
N THR A 99 -8.94 13.97 8.27
CA THR A 99 -8.08 13.83 9.47
C THR A 99 -7.76 12.34 9.78
N ALA A 100 -7.57 11.54 8.73
CA ALA A 100 -7.31 10.10 8.82
C ALA A 100 -5.84 9.77 9.16
N VAL A 101 -5.01 10.79 9.38
CA VAL A 101 -3.60 10.66 9.72
C VAL A 101 -3.34 11.27 11.09
N GLN A 102 -2.67 10.51 11.98
CA GLN A 102 -2.12 11.01 13.23
C GLN A 102 -0.59 10.80 13.25
N CYS A 103 -0.10 9.67 13.77
CA CYS A 103 1.34 9.40 13.73
C CYS A 103 1.87 9.06 12.32
N GLY A 104 0.99 8.67 11.39
CA GLY A 104 1.32 8.37 9.99
C GLY A 104 1.94 6.98 9.73
N PHE A 105 2.21 6.18 10.77
CA PHE A 105 2.92 4.92 10.60
C PHE A 105 2.12 3.86 9.80
N CYS A 106 0.83 3.70 10.07
CA CYS A 106 -0.04 2.76 9.36
C CYS A 106 -0.57 3.32 8.02
N THR A 107 -0.50 4.64 7.82
CA THR A 107 -1.12 5.34 6.70
C THR A 107 -0.70 4.81 5.33
N PRO A 108 0.59 4.55 5.03
CA PRO A 108 1.00 4.00 3.75
C PRO A 108 0.32 2.67 3.43
N GLY A 109 0.28 1.75 4.39
CA GLY A 109 -0.34 0.45 4.21
C GLY A 109 -1.84 0.55 3.91
N PHE A 110 -2.57 1.36 4.68
CA PHE A 110 -3.99 1.63 4.44
C PHE A 110 -4.24 2.21 3.05
N ILE A 111 -3.41 3.18 2.62
CA ILE A 111 -3.57 3.80 1.31
C ILE A 111 -3.33 2.78 0.19
N MET A 112 -2.33 1.90 0.30
CA MET A 112 -2.08 0.89 -0.73
C MET A 112 -3.25 -0.09 -0.85
N THR A 113 -3.84 -0.56 0.26
CA THR A 113 -5.04 -1.39 0.23
C THR A 113 -6.25 -0.59 -0.30
N ALA A 114 -6.39 0.68 0.08
CA ALA A 114 -7.44 1.53 -0.47
C ALA A 114 -7.32 1.70 -2.00
N VAL A 115 -6.11 1.81 -2.53
CA VAL A 115 -5.86 1.88 -3.99
C VAL A 115 -6.37 0.62 -4.69
N GLU A 116 -6.05 -0.58 -4.17
CA GLU A 116 -6.58 -1.84 -4.70
C GLU A 116 -8.12 -1.84 -4.72
N ILE A 117 -8.77 -1.46 -3.61
CA ILE A 117 -10.24 -1.37 -3.50
C ILE A 117 -10.80 -0.39 -4.54
N LEU A 118 -10.21 0.80 -4.65
CA LEU A 118 -10.68 1.87 -5.52
C LEU A 118 -10.47 1.55 -7.01
N GLU A 119 -9.45 0.79 -7.38
CA GLU A 119 -9.17 0.37 -8.74
C GLU A 119 -10.19 -0.64 -9.28
N THR A 120 -11.00 -1.26 -8.42
CA THR A 120 -12.12 -2.10 -8.85
C THR A 120 -13.26 -1.29 -9.50
N ASN A 121 -13.31 0.03 -9.30
CA ASN A 121 -14.39 0.93 -9.73
C ASN A 121 -15.79 0.46 -9.29
N ARG A 122 -15.88 -0.20 -8.14
CA ARG A 122 -17.12 -0.70 -7.56
C ARG A 122 -17.56 0.17 -6.38
N LEU A 123 -18.87 0.34 -6.21
CA LEU A 123 -19.45 0.91 -5.01
C LEU A 123 -19.53 -0.17 -3.92
N TYR A 124 -18.92 0.09 -2.77
CA TYR A 124 -18.95 -0.76 -1.59
C TYR A 124 -19.76 -0.11 -0.47
N THR A 125 -20.46 -0.92 0.29
CA THR A 125 -21.10 -0.49 1.55
C THR A 125 -20.05 -0.25 2.62
N ASP A 126 -20.43 0.47 3.70
CA ASP A 126 -19.55 0.71 4.83
C ASP A 126 -19.06 -0.60 5.48
N ASP A 127 -19.91 -1.61 5.57
CA ASP A 127 -19.58 -2.90 6.15
C ASP A 127 -18.60 -3.69 5.25
N GLU A 128 -18.76 -3.62 3.94
CA GLU A 128 -17.78 -4.19 2.98
C GLU A 128 -16.43 -3.50 3.10
N LEU A 129 -16.41 -2.16 3.16
CA LEU A 129 -15.17 -1.40 3.33
C LEU A 129 -14.48 -1.71 4.67
N ARG A 130 -15.24 -1.78 5.79
CA ARG A 130 -14.69 -2.20 7.08
C ARG A 130 -14.06 -3.58 7.02
N LYS A 131 -14.70 -4.52 6.33
CA LYS A 131 -14.21 -5.88 6.16
C LYS A 131 -12.93 -5.91 5.31
N LEU A 132 -12.88 -5.17 4.20
CA LEU A 132 -11.71 -5.09 3.32
C LEU A 132 -10.50 -4.43 4.00
N LEU A 133 -10.75 -3.47 4.91
CA LEU A 133 -9.72 -2.76 5.66
C LEU A 133 -9.35 -3.43 7.00
N SER A 134 -10.04 -4.50 7.40
CA SER A 134 -9.89 -5.12 8.74
C SER A 134 -8.52 -5.73 9.03
N GLY A 135 -7.72 -6.01 7.98
CA GLY A 135 -6.35 -6.54 8.14
C GLY A 135 -5.32 -5.53 8.65
N HIS A 136 -5.71 -4.27 8.84
CA HIS A 136 -4.80 -3.21 9.26
C HIS A 136 -4.87 -2.91 10.74
N LEU A 137 -3.72 -2.60 11.35
CA LEU A 137 -3.63 -2.15 12.74
C LEU A 137 -3.28 -0.67 12.82
N CYS A 138 -4.15 0.10 13.49
CA CYS A 138 -3.91 1.49 13.84
C CYS A 138 -4.22 1.73 15.32
N ARG A 139 -3.25 2.28 16.07
CA ARG A 139 -3.41 2.58 17.50
C ARG A 139 -3.95 3.99 17.78
N CYS A 140 -3.99 4.84 16.74
CA CYS A 140 -4.22 6.27 16.92
C CYS A 140 -5.63 6.74 16.52
N THR A 141 -6.09 6.36 15.32
CA THR A 141 -7.22 7.02 14.64
C THR A 141 -8.61 6.51 15.03
N GLY A 142 -8.71 5.29 15.60
CA GLY A 142 -9.99 4.62 15.81
C GLY A 142 -10.68 4.18 14.52
N TYR A 143 -10.00 4.20 13.37
CA TYR A 143 -10.40 3.69 12.05
C TYR A 143 -11.50 4.47 11.30
N GLU A 144 -12.40 5.16 11.99
CA GLU A 144 -13.58 5.79 11.37
C GLU A 144 -13.18 6.84 10.32
N ASN A 145 -12.21 7.71 10.63
CA ASN A 145 -11.74 8.71 9.68
C ASN A 145 -11.05 8.10 8.45
N ILE A 146 -10.38 6.96 8.63
CA ILE A 146 -9.78 6.21 7.53
C ILE A 146 -10.88 5.67 6.61
N LEU A 147 -11.94 5.07 7.18
CA LEU A 147 -13.09 4.60 6.43
C LEU A 147 -13.74 5.72 5.63
N ARG A 148 -13.95 6.89 6.27
CA ARG A 148 -14.49 8.09 5.59
C ARG A 148 -13.64 8.55 4.43
N ALA A 149 -12.32 8.56 4.58
CA ALA A 149 -11.41 8.97 3.52
C ALA A 149 -11.50 8.03 2.30
N VAL A 150 -11.51 6.71 2.53
CA VAL A 150 -11.66 5.72 1.46
C VAL A 150 -13.03 5.85 0.79
N LYS A 151 -14.11 5.94 1.58
CA LYS A 151 -15.49 6.13 1.09
C LYS A 151 -15.60 7.41 0.24
N LYS A 152 -15.11 8.53 0.75
CA LYS A 152 -15.11 9.82 0.03
C LYS A 152 -14.42 9.73 -1.32
N THR A 153 -13.25 9.09 -1.38
CA THR A 153 -12.51 8.90 -2.63
C THR A 153 -13.29 8.00 -3.59
N MET A 154 -13.89 6.90 -3.09
CA MET A 154 -14.72 6.00 -3.89
C MET A 154 -15.89 6.74 -4.55
N TYR A 155 -16.65 7.51 -3.78
CA TYR A 155 -17.78 8.29 -4.31
C TYR A 155 -17.32 9.33 -5.34
N ARG A 156 -16.23 10.05 -5.07
CA ARG A 156 -15.65 11.02 -6.02
C ARG A 156 -15.26 10.36 -7.35
N ARG A 157 -14.58 9.21 -7.30
CA ARG A 157 -14.17 8.48 -8.52
C ARG A 157 -15.35 7.96 -9.33
N LEU A 158 -16.44 7.57 -8.67
CA LEU A 158 -17.67 7.09 -9.31
C LEU A 158 -18.59 8.24 -9.75
N GLY A 159 -18.25 9.50 -9.47
CA GLY A 159 -19.10 10.65 -9.81
C GLY A 159 -20.41 10.68 -9.02
N LEU A 160 -20.46 10.08 -7.83
CA LEU A 160 -21.64 9.97 -6.98
C LEU A 160 -21.61 11.05 -5.87
N PRO A 161 -22.78 11.58 -5.45
CA PRO A 161 -22.84 12.43 -4.27
C PRO A 161 -22.49 11.63 -3.01
N LEU A 162 -21.72 12.26 -2.08
CA LEU A 162 -21.47 11.66 -0.79
C LEU A 162 -22.78 11.51 -0.01
N PRO A 163 -23.04 10.33 0.59
CA PRO A 163 -24.20 10.20 1.48
C PRO A 163 -24.00 11.06 2.72
N GLU A 164 -25.11 11.64 3.20
CA GLU A 164 -25.17 12.45 4.43
C GLU A 164 -24.77 11.63 5.67
#